data_0625b67786d1dbfef5965671f6acece8
#
_entry.id   0625b67786d1dbfef5965671f6acece8
#
_cell.length_a   1.000
_cell.length_b   1.000
_cell.length_c   1.000
_cell.angle_alpha   90.00
_cell.angle_beta   90.00
_cell.angle_gamma   90.00
#
_symmetry.space_group_name_H-M   'P 1'
#
loop_
_entity.id
_entity.type
_entity.pdbx_description
1 polymer ?
#
loop_
_entity_poly.entity_id
_entity_poly.type
_entity_poly.pdbx_seq_one_letter_code
_entity_poly.pdbx_strand_id
1 'polypeptide(L)' 'MKNCPDHIVHYMHEHLDGDISREHELELQEHLTSCTACQQHMHELSKVAVFVQSTSHI' A
#
# COMPACT_ATOMS: atom_id res chain seq x y z
N MET A 1 4.69 -13.08 0.09
CA MET A 1 5.53 -12.36 -0.79
C MET A 1 6.95 -12.46 -0.44
N LYS A 2 7.70 -13.13 -1.24
CA LYS A 2 9.06 -13.38 -0.94
C LYS A 2 9.95 -12.24 -1.25
N ASN A 3 9.57 -11.42 -2.21
CA ASN A 3 10.45 -10.38 -2.67
C ASN A 3 10.29 -9.08 -1.93
N CYS A 4 9.32 -9.01 -1.04
CA CYS A 4 9.05 -7.76 -0.33
C CYS A 4 9.43 -7.90 1.12
N PRO A 5 10.26 -7.00 1.65
CA PRO A 5 10.59 -7.02 3.06
C PRO A 5 9.34 -6.76 3.91
N ASP A 6 9.38 -7.26 5.13
CA ASP A 6 8.25 -7.08 6.04
C ASP A 6 7.99 -5.61 6.32
N HIS A 7 9.03 -4.80 6.41
CA HIS A 7 8.82 -3.40 6.72
C HIS A 7 8.09 -2.67 5.60
N ILE A 8 8.23 -3.13 4.37
CA ILE A 8 7.50 -2.52 3.25
C ILE A 8 6.01 -2.79 3.39
N VAL A 9 5.66 -4.00 3.78
CA VAL A 9 4.25 -4.32 3.99
C VAL A 9 3.69 -3.46 5.13
N HIS A 10 4.49 -3.25 6.15
CA HIS A 10 4.08 -2.39 7.25
C HIS A 10 3.83 -0.96 6.77
N TYR A 11 4.69 -0.48 5.87
CA TYR A 11 4.52 0.85 5.31
C TYR A 11 3.24 0.95 4.49
N MET A 12 2.87 -0.12 3.81
CA MET A 12 1.64 -0.13 3.05
C MET A 12 0.44 0.11 3.95
N HIS A 13 0.42 -0.55 5.10
CA HIS A 13 -0.67 -0.37 6.05
C HIS A 13 -0.69 1.04 6.60
N GLU A 14 0.49 1.59 6.90
CA GLU A 14 0.57 2.95 7.37
C GLU A 14 0.05 3.93 6.33
N HIS A 15 0.36 3.65 5.07
CA HIS A 15 -0.06 4.52 3.98
C HIS A 15 -1.59 4.53 3.89
N LEU A 16 -2.21 3.38 4.02
CA LEU A 16 -3.67 3.29 3.92
C LEU A 16 -4.34 3.95 5.11
N ASP A 17 -3.69 3.93 6.26
CA ASP A 17 -4.21 4.59 7.44
C ASP A 17 -4.03 6.09 7.37
N GLY A 18 -3.19 6.56 6.48
CA GLY A 18 -2.90 7.98 6.39
C GLY A 18 -1.94 8.46 7.44
N ASP A 19 -1.23 7.54 8.09
CA ASP A 19 -0.35 7.87 9.18
C ASP A 19 1.11 7.59 8.84
N ILE A 20 1.42 7.48 7.58
CA ILE A 20 2.77 7.16 7.13
C ILE A 20 3.63 8.41 7.14
N SER A 21 4.88 8.27 7.59
CA SER A 21 5.81 9.38 7.56
C SER A 21 6.34 9.56 6.13
N ARG A 22 6.86 10.74 5.88
CA ARG A 22 7.35 11.06 4.54
C ARG A 22 8.48 10.12 4.12
N GLU A 23 9.36 9.80 5.04
CA GLU A 23 10.47 8.91 4.74
C GLU A 23 9.99 7.53 4.35
N HIS A 24 9.03 7.03 5.11
CA HIS A 24 8.48 5.71 4.82
C HIS A 24 7.74 5.71 3.50
N GLU A 25 7.05 6.79 3.21
CA GLU A 25 6.32 6.89 1.97
C GLU A 25 7.25 6.88 0.76
N LEU A 26 8.34 7.61 0.85
CA LEU A 26 9.31 7.64 -0.24
C LEU A 26 9.91 6.26 -0.47
N GLU A 27 10.26 5.59 0.61
CA GLU A 27 10.83 4.27 0.50
C GLU A 27 9.82 3.29 -0.08
N LEU A 28 8.57 3.40 0.35
CA LEU A 28 7.51 2.54 -0.17
C LEU A 28 7.32 2.77 -1.66
N GLN A 29 7.29 4.02 -2.09
CA GLN A 29 7.10 4.32 -3.50
C GLN A 29 8.26 3.82 -4.34
N GLU A 30 9.46 3.96 -3.83
CA GLU A 30 10.62 3.44 -4.54
C GLU A 30 10.51 1.94 -4.74
N HIS A 31 10.08 1.25 -3.71
CA HIS A 31 9.94 -0.18 -3.79
C HIS A 31 8.84 -0.56 -4.78
N LEU A 32 7.74 0.17 -4.76
CA LEU A 32 6.62 -0.11 -5.64
C LEU A 32 6.97 0.06 -7.10
N THR A 33 7.87 0.97 -7.42
CA THR A 33 8.28 1.14 -8.80
C THR A 33 9.10 -0.04 -9.30
N SER A 34 9.72 -0.77 -8.39
CA SER A 34 10.56 -1.89 -8.78
C SER A 34 9.93 -3.24 -8.58
N CYS A 35 8.91 -3.32 -7.76
CA CYS A 35 8.35 -4.60 -7.37
C CYS A 35 6.89 -4.70 -7.77
N THR A 36 6.62 -5.51 -8.79
CA THR A 36 5.26 -5.70 -9.25
C THR A 36 4.40 -6.41 -8.22
N ALA A 37 5.00 -7.32 -7.48
CA ALA A 37 4.26 -8.06 -6.46
C ALA A 37 3.72 -7.12 -5.39
N CYS A 38 4.52 -6.15 -4.99
CA CYS A 38 4.08 -5.17 -4.01
C CYS A 38 3.03 -4.25 -4.58
N GLN A 39 3.12 -3.93 -5.85
CA GLN A 39 2.10 -3.13 -6.50
C GLN A 39 0.76 -3.83 -6.44
N GLN A 40 0.74 -5.11 -6.73
CA GLN A 40 -0.49 -5.88 -6.67
C GLN A 40 -1.01 -5.99 -5.27
N HIS A 41 -0.11 -6.22 -4.32
CA HIS A 41 -0.51 -6.32 -2.93
C HIS A 41 -1.14 -5.01 -2.46
N MET A 42 -0.51 -3.91 -2.80
CA MET A 42 -1.02 -2.60 -2.44
C MET A 42 -2.37 -2.34 -3.08
N HIS A 43 -2.50 -2.75 -4.32
CA HIS A 43 -3.75 -2.60 -5.05
C HIS A 43 -4.87 -3.36 -4.37
N GLU A 44 -4.59 -4.56 -3.90
CA GLU A 44 -5.61 -5.36 -3.25
C GLU A 44 -6.04 -4.74 -1.92
N LEU A 45 -5.08 -4.23 -1.16
CA LEU A 45 -5.41 -3.56 0.08
C LEU A 45 -6.26 -2.32 -0.18
N SER A 46 -5.88 -1.58 -1.19
CA SER A 46 -6.60 -0.38 -1.56
C SER A 46 -8.00 -0.71 -2.10
N LYS A 47 -8.11 -1.85 -2.75
CA LYS A 47 -9.37 -2.27 -3.30
C LYS A 47 -10.43 -2.49 -2.23
N VAL A 48 -10.01 -3.04 -1.10
CA VAL A 48 -10.94 -3.24 0.00
C VAL A 48 -11.49 -1.90 0.49
N ALA A 49 -10.61 -0.93 0.63
CA ALA A 49 -11.02 0.39 1.06
C ALA A 49 -11.90 1.07 0.03
N VAL A 50 -11.56 0.92 -1.22
CA VAL A 50 -12.34 1.51 -2.31
C VAL A 50 -13.72 0.91 -2.38
N PHE A 51 -13.81 -0.38 -2.10
CA PHE A 51 -15.10 -1.04 -2.12
C PHE A 51 -16.06 -0.38 -1.13
N VAL A 52 -15.58 -0.09 0.06
CA VAL A 52 -16.40 0.57 1.06
C VAL A 52 -16.79 1.97 0.59
N GLN A 53 -15.86 2.68 0.05
CA GLN A 53 -16.12 4.02 -0.43
C GLN A 53 -17.09 4.02 -1.61
N SER A 54 -16.94 3.05 -2.46
CA SER A 54 -17.82 2.93 -3.62
C SER A 54 -19.25 2.77 -3.17
N THR A 55 -19.45 1.97 -2.15
CA THR A 55 -20.78 1.73 -1.63
C THR A 55 -21.39 3.02 -1.09
N SER A 56 -20.61 3.76 -0.35
CA SER A 56 -21.14 4.99 0.21
C SER A 56 -21.26 6.08 -0.84
N HIS A 57 -20.48 6.00 -1.87
CA HIS A 57 -20.51 6.99 -2.93
C HIS A 57 -21.84 6.92 -3.71
N ILE A 58 -22.31 5.76 -3.93
CA ILE A 58 -23.55 5.56 -4.65
C ILE A 58 -24.75 5.79 -3.75
#